data_c6f2febdc1c211b37703fc639d5f2c3b
#
_entry.id   c6f2febdc1c211b37703fc639d5f2c3b
#
_cell.length_a   1.000
_cell.length_b   1.000
_cell.length_c   1.000
_cell.angle_alpha   90.00
_cell.angle_beta   90.00
_cell.angle_gamma   90.00
#
_symmetry.space_group_name_H-M   'P 1'
#
loop_
_entity.id
_entity.type
_entity.pdbx_description
1 polymer ?
#
loop_
_entity_poly.entity_id
_entity_poly.type
_entity_poly.pdbx_seq_one_letter_code
_entity_poly.pdbx_strand_id
1 'polypeptide(L)'
;SALERNLYLTLQLLELGKPVVMALNMMDIVEKRGMEIDTHRLPEMLGIPVIPVSARKRTGLDVLLHAAAHHKDCVDPECLIHHHNYHSKHRHDHHAEYSMVYSDNIEDKIDLIIEELKRKYPDLTNYRWHAIKLLEQDQEITKRYSVNLPTVIDRNYESDIINEKYDFI
;
A
#
# COMPACT_ATOMS: atom_id res chain seq x y z
N SER A 1 -11.56 0.10 -15.10
CA SER A 1 -12.81 -0.39 -14.48
C SER A 1 -13.08 0.27 -13.14
N ALA A 2 -14.27 0.03 -12.52
CA ALA A 2 -14.54 0.53 -11.16
C ALA A 2 -13.60 -0.14 -10.13
N LEU A 3 -13.21 -1.38 -10.36
CA LEU A 3 -12.29 -2.12 -9.51
C LEU A 3 -10.88 -1.49 -9.54
N GLU A 4 -10.33 -1.21 -10.71
CA GLU A 4 -9.02 -0.55 -10.88
C GLU A 4 -8.94 0.77 -10.11
N ARG A 5 -9.96 1.62 -10.26
CA ARG A 5 -10.01 2.90 -9.54
C ARG A 5 -10.05 2.70 -8.02
N ASN A 6 -10.77 1.70 -7.53
CA ASN A 6 -10.84 1.39 -6.11
C ASN A 6 -9.52 0.79 -5.61
N LEU A 7 -8.84 -0.03 -6.42
CA LEU A 7 -7.52 -0.55 -6.09
C LEU A 7 -6.47 0.56 -6.04
N TYR A 8 -6.53 1.52 -6.96
CA TYR A 8 -5.66 2.70 -6.91
C TYR A 8 -5.80 3.46 -5.57
N LEU A 9 -7.04 3.72 -5.14
CA LEU A 9 -7.30 4.34 -3.83
C LEU A 9 -6.79 3.47 -2.68
N THR A 10 -6.92 2.15 -2.79
CA THR A 10 -6.40 1.22 -1.78
C THR A 10 -4.88 1.34 -1.64
N LEU A 11 -4.13 1.40 -2.76
CA LEU A 11 -2.68 1.61 -2.72
C LEU A 11 -2.31 2.91 -2.02
N GLN A 12 -3.03 4.00 -2.29
CA GLN A 12 -2.81 5.28 -1.60
C GLN A 12 -3.05 5.18 -0.09
N LEU A 13 -4.07 4.42 0.34
CA LEU A 13 -4.34 4.19 1.77
C LEU A 13 -3.26 3.34 2.44
N LEU A 14 -2.73 2.33 1.73
CA LEU A 14 -1.63 1.49 2.22
C LEU A 14 -0.35 2.31 2.44
N GLU A 15 -0.06 3.27 1.56
CA GLU A 15 1.08 4.17 1.71
C GLU A 15 1.03 5.02 2.99
N LEU A 16 -0.15 5.23 3.56
CA LEU A 16 -0.30 5.93 4.85
C LEU A 16 0.23 5.11 6.04
N GLY A 17 0.60 3.83 5.85
CA GLY A 17 1.12 2.97 6.90
C GLY A 17 0.12 2.71 8.04
N LYS A 18 -1.17 2.70 7.74
CA LYS A 18 -2.23 2.36 8.68
C LYS A 18 -2.74 0.95 8.39
N PRO A 19 -3.19 0.21 9.43
CA PRO A 19 -3.84 -1.07 9.21
C PRO A 19 -5.06 -0.92 8.29
N VAL A 20 -5.11 -1.71 7.23
CA VAL A 20 -6.17 -1.69 6.22
C VAL A 20 -6.76 -3.08 6.08
N VAL A 21 -8.07 -3.19 6.06
CA VAL A 21 -8.81 -4.41 5.68
C VAL A 21 -9.71 -4.05 4.50
N MET A 22 -9.65 -4.84 3.44
CA MET A 22 -10.47 -4.64 2.25
C MET A 22 -11.73 -5.49 2.31
N ALA A 23 -12.89 -4.86 2.20
CA ALA A 23 -14.16 -5.54 1.95
C ALA A 23 -14.43 -5.61 0.43
N LEU A 24 -14.27 -6.77 -0.16
CA LEU A 24 -14.60 -7.02 -1.58
C LEU A 24 -16.11 -7.28 -1.70
N ASN A 25 -16.88 -6.22 -1.91
CA ASN A 25 -18.33 -6.27 -1.89
C ASN A 25 -18.94 -6.67 -3.25
N MET A 26 -20.23 -6.95 -3.26
CA MET A 26 -21.02 -7.34 -4.43
C MET A 26 -20.65 -8.72 -5.01
N MET A 27 -20.13 -9.63 -4.22
CA MET A 27 -19.76 -10.97 -4.67
C MET A 27 -20.96 -11.75 -5.26
N ASP A 28 -22.16 -11.48 -4.77
CA ASP A 28 -23.40 -12.04 -5.35
C ASP A 28 -23.68 -11.57 -6.79
N ILE A 29 -23.18 -10.40 -7.17
CA ILE A 29 -23.31 -9.88 -8.55
C ILE A 29 -22.17 -10.44 -9.42
N VAL A 30 -20.97 -10.56 -8.88
CA VAL A 30 -19.82 -11.17 -9.56
C VAL A 30 -20.17 -12.59 -10.00
N GLU A 31 -20.66 -13.42 -9.06
CA GLU A 31 -21.14 -14.78 -9.33
C GLU A 31 -22.22 -14.84 -10.41
N LYS A 32 -23.25 -13.98 -10.29
CA LYS A 32 -24.35 -13.94 -11.26
C LYS A 32 -23.92 -13.57 -12.67
N ARG A 33 -22.85 -12.80 -12.82
CA ARG A 33 -22.28 -12.39 -14.11
C ARG A 33 -21.29 -13.38 -14.68
N GLY A 34 -21.02 -14.49 -13.98
CA GLY A 34 -20.02 -15.47 -14.38
C GLY A 34 -18.59 -14.90 -14.36
N MET A 35 -18.36 -13.85 -13.58
CA MET A 35 -17.03 -13.30 -13.38
C MET A 35 -16.36 -13.98 -12.19
N GLU A 36 -15.07 -14.18 -12.28
CA GLU A 36 -14.25 -14.68 -11.19
C GLU A 36 -13.26 -13.61 -10.74
N ILE A 37 -13.11 -13.45 -9.43
CA ILE A 37 -12.06 -12.64 -8.81
C ILE A 37 -11.21 -13.59 -7.99
N ASP A 38 -9.91 -13.59 -8.23
CA ASP A 38 -8.99 -14.41 -7.46
C ASP A 38 -8.82 -13.82 -6.05
N THR A 39 -9.66 -14.33 -5.14
CA THR A 39 -9.71 -13.91 -3.75
C THR A 39 -8.53 -14.43 -2.91
N HIS A 40 -7.70 -15.32 -3.46
CA HIS A 40 -6.46 -15.79 -2.83
C HIS A 40 -5.27 -14.93 -3.24
N ARG A 41 -5.17 -14.59 -4.51
CA ARG A 41 -4.06 -13.80 -5.04
C ARG A 41 -4.13 -12.32 -4.60
N LEU A 42 -5.33 -11.77 -4.51
CA LEU A 42 -5.50 -10.36 -4.17
C LEU A 42 -4.92 -9.97 -2.79
N PRO A 43 -5.16 -10.75 -1.70
CA PRO A 43 -4.50 -10.50 -0.41
C PRO A 43 -2.98 -10.61 -0.46
N GLU A 44 -2.44 -11.59 -1.20
CA GLU A 44 -1.00 -11.78 -1.36
C GLU A 44 -0.35 -10.58 -2.05
N MET A 45 -0.96 -10.06 -3.10
CA MET A 45 -0.44 -8.90 -3.84
C MET A 45 -0.53 -7.60 -3.04
N LEU A 46 -1.61 -7.42 -2.28
CA LEU A 46 -1.85 -6.19 -1.52
C LEU A 46 -1.21 -6.21 -0.12
N GLY A 47 -0.82 -7.38 0.38
CA GLY A 47 -0.30 -7.54 1.74
C GLY A 47 -1.30 -7.21 2.85
N ILE A 48 -2.62 -7.31 2.57
CA ILE A 48 -3.69 -7.01 3.50
C ILE A 48 -4.80 -8.06 3.44
N PRO A 49 -5.59 -8.23 4.51
CA PRO A 49 -6.78 -9.06 4.47
C PRO A 49 -7.79 -8.51 3.45
N VAL A 50 -8.24 -9.38 2.54
CA VAL A 50 -9.32 -9.09 1.58
C VAL A 50 -10.46 -10.05 1.86
N ILE A 51 -11.60 -9.52 2.29
CA ILE A 51 -12.74 -10.31 2.74
C ILE A 51 -13.86 -10.19 1.71
N PRO A 52 -14.19 -11.29 1.00
CA PRO A 52 -15.33 -11.34 0.10
C PRO A 52 -16.64 -11.19 0.87
N VAL A 53 -17.45 -10.22 0.49
CA VAL A 53 -18.73 -9.94 1.16
C VAL A 53 -19.86 -9.70 0.16
N SER A 54 -21.08 -9.92 0.60
CA SER A 54 -22.28 -9.39 -0.03
C SER A 54 -23.13 -8.69 1.04
N ALA A 55 -23.07 -7.38 1.10
CA ALA A 55 -23.85 -6.58 2.03
C ALA A 55 -25.35 -6.84 1.85
N ARG A 56 -25.80 -7.04 0.60
CA ARG A 56 -27.20 -7.35 0.25
C ARG A 56 -27.65 -8.68 0.80
N LYS A 57 -26.81 -9.73 0.68
CA LYS A 57 -27.10 -11.08 1.19
C LYS A 57 -26.70 -11.26 2.65
N ARG A 58 -26.00 -10.28 3.23
CA ARG A 58 -25.40 -10.30 4.57
C ARG A 58 -24.42 -11.47 4.77
N THR A 59 -23.66 -11.84 3.73
CA THR A 59 -22.64 -12.87 3.78
C THR A 59 -21.26 -12.27 3.94
N GLY A 60 -20.36 -12.93 4.70
CA GLY A 60 -18.98 -12.51 4.93
C GLY A 60 -18.80 -11.34 5.94
N LEU A 61 -19.89 -10.78 6.48
CA LEU A 61 -19.82 -9.62 7.38
C LEU A 61 -19.18 -9.96 8.71
N ASP A 62 -19.44 -11.15 9.25
CA ASP A 62 -18.84 -11.60 10.54
C ASP A 62 -17.34 -11.76 10.40
N VAL A 63 -16.87 -12.31 9.27
CA VAL A 63 -15.46 -12.46 8.95
C VAL A 63 -14.81 -11.09 8.80
N LEU A 64 -15.47 -10.14 8.12
CA LEU A 64 -15.00 -8.78 7.96
C LEU A 64 -14.85 -8.07 9.33
N LEU A 65 -15.83 -8.18 10.19
CA LEU A 65 -15.78 -7.59 11.54
C LEU A 65 -14.67 -8.21 12.38
N HIS A 66 -14.50 -9.52 12.30
CA HIS A 66 -13.42 -10.22 12.97
C HIS A 66 -12.04 -9.74 12.47
N ALA A 67 -11.84 -9.69 11.16
CA ALA A 67 -10.60 -9.19 10.56
C ALA A 67 -10.33 -7.74 10.99
N ALA A 68 -11.32 -6.85 10.93
CA ALA A 68 -11.17 -5.45 11.31
C ALA A 68 -10.84 -5.28 12.81
N ALA A 69 -11.40 -6.13 13.69
CA ALA A 69 -11.13 -6.07 15.12
C ALA A 69 -9.71 -6.51 15.50
N HIS A 70 -9.15 -7.50 14.79
CA HIS A 70 -7.85 -8.11 15.09
C HIS A 70 -6.68 -7.53 14.30
N HIS A 71 -6.95 -6.90 13.16
CA HIS A 71 -5.90 -6.37 12.29
C HIS A 71 -5.28 -5.05 12.79
N LYS A 72 -5.90 -4.35 13.70
CA LYS A 72 -5.41 -3.05 14.21
C LYS A 72 -4.09 -3.13 15.00
N ASP A 73 -3.75 -4.30 15.51
CA ASP A 73 -2.56 -4.53 16.33
C ASP A 73 -1.37 -5.06 15.50
N CYS A 74 -1.57 -5.36 14.22
CA CYS A 74 -0.52 -5.77 13.29
C CYS A 74 0.19 -4.55 12.69
N VAL A 75 1.05 -3.93 13.47
CA VAL A 75 2.04 -2.96 12.98
C VAL A 75 3.30 -3.69 12.49
N ASP A 76 3.38 -5.00 12.72
CA ASP A 76 4.53 -5.83 12.40
C ASP A 76 4.26 -6.60 11.08
N PRO A 77 5.11 -6.45 10.05
CA PRO A 77 4.99 -7.23 8.80
C PRO A 77 4.94 -8.73 9.03
N GLU A 78 5.50 -9.24 10.12
CA GLU A 78 5.46 -10.66 10.48
C GLU A 78 4.06 -11.17 10.83
N CYS A 79 3.14 -10.31 11.27
CA CYS A 79 1.75 -10.72 11.55
C CYS A 79 0.94 -11.08 10.30
N LEU A 80 1.35 -10.61 9.13
CA LEU A 80 0.70 -10.93 7.85
C LEU A 80 1.15 -12.30 7.30
N ILE A 81 2.25 -12.86 7.80
CA ILE A 81 2.92 -14.07 7.26
C ILE A 81 2.45 -15.35 7.96
N HIS A 82 1.60 -15.31 8.98
CA HIS A 82 1.20 -16.51 9.73
C HIS A 82 0.40 -17.56 8.92
N HIS A 83 0.21 -17.41 7.63
CA HIS A 83 -0.41 -18.43 6.80
C HIS A 83 0.46 -19.05 5.70
N HIS A 84 1.70 -18.58 5.46
CA HIS A 84 2.60 -19.30 4.54
C HIS A 84 4.07 -19.19 4.98
N ASN A 85 4.65 -20.35 5.38
CA ASN A 85 6.08 -20.56 5.56
C ASN A 85 6.85 -20.25 4.28
N TYR A 86 7.67 -19.19 4.29
CA TYR A 86 8.82 -19.11 3.41
C TYR A 86 10.04 -18.55 4.14
N HIS A 87 11.02 -19.42 4.36
CA HIS A 87 12.37 -19.05 4.74
C HIS A 87 13.10 -18.49 3.52
N SER A 88 13.52 -17.24 3.53
CA SER A 88 14.70 -16.83 2.77
C SER A 88 15.46 -15.73 3.51
N LYS A 89 16.74 -16.02 3.71
CA LYS A 89 17.71 -15.13 4.34
C LYS A 89 18.30 -14.19 3.28
N HIS A 90 18.42 -12.89 3.65
CA HIS A 90 19.32 -11.88 3.10
C HIS A 90 19.09 -11.36 1.67
N ARG A 91 18.40 -10.23 1.65
CA ARG A 91 18.67 -8.98 0.91
C ARG A 91 17.69 -7.96 1.46
N HIS A 92 18.00 -6.65 1.41
CA HIS A 92 17.00 -5.61 1.65
C HIS A 92 15.87 -5.80 0.65
N ASP A 93 14.88 -6.59 1.04
CA ASP A 93 13.79 -7.01 0.18
C ASP A 93 12.60 -6.10 0.53
N HIS A 94 12.54 -4.92 -0.11
CA HIS A 94 11.44 -3.98 0.03
C HIS A 94 10.07 -4.64 -0.23
N HIS A 95 10.04 -5.75 -1.00
CA HIS A 95 8.83 -6.53 -1.26
C HIS A 95 8.25 -7.22 -0.01
N ALA A 96 9.06 -7.46 1.03
CA ALA A 96 8.57 -8.03 2.29
C ALA A 96 7.99 -6.97 3.23
N GLU A 97 8.34 -5.68 3.01
CA GLU A 97 7.98 -4.57 3.89
C GLU A 97 6.79 -3.75 3.35
N TYR A 98 6.62 -3.71 2.02
CA TYR A 98 5.59 -2.88 1.38
C TYR A 98 4.73 -3.70 0.42
N SER A 99 3.44 -3.41 0.40
CA SER A 99 2.49 -4.03 -0.52
C SER A 99 2.74 -3.66 -1.99
N MET A 100 3.35 -2.52 -2.24
CA MET A 100 3.80 -2.07 -3.55
C MET A 100 5.21 -1.52 -3.46
N VAL A 101 6.04 -1.92 -4.42
CA VAL A 101 7.41 -1.43 -4.62
C VAL A 101 7.47 -0.80 -6.01
N TYR A 102 8.03 0.40 -6.09
CA TYR A 102 8.26 1.11 -7.34
C TYR A 102 9.50 0.57 -8.06
N SER A 103 9.78 1.10 -9.24
CA SER A 103 11.03 0.82 -9.94
C SER A 103 12.25 1.22 -9.11
N ASP A 104 13.38 0.56 -9.32
CA ASP A 104 14.63 0.79 -8.57
C ASP A 104 15.00 2.27 -8.51
N ASN A 105 14.84 3.00 -9.62
CA ASN A 105 15.14 4.42 -9.67
C ASN A 105 14.24 5.27 -8.73
N ILE A 106 12.99 4.92 -8.59
CA ILE A 106 12.05 5.61 -7.68
C ILE A 106 12.35 5.19 -6.23
N GLU A 107 12.58 3.90 -5.98
CA GLU A 107 12.90 3.40 -4.63
C GLU A 107 14.21 3.98 -4.11
N ASP A 108 15.27 4.03 -4.90
CA ASP A 108 16.53 4.66 -4.51
C ASP A 108 16.34 6.13 -4.09
N LYS A 109 15.50 6.87 -4.81
CA LYS A 109 15.15 8.25 -4.46
C LYS A 109 14.35 8.35 -3.17
N ILE A 110 13.38 7.45 -2.98
CA ILE A 110 12.58 7.36 -1.75
C ILE A 110 13.51 7.12 -0.56
N ASP A 111 14.43 6.17 -0.64
CA ASP A 111 15.35 5.83 0.44
C ASP A 111 16.24 7.02 0.83
N LEU A 112 16.81 7.71 -0.14
CA LEU A 112 17.62 8.91 0.11
C LEU A 112 16.83 10.03 0.79
N ILE A 113 15.58 10.22 0.40
CA ILE A 113 14.69 11.20 1.03
C ILE A 113 14.31 10.77 2.45
N ILE A 114 14.07 9.49 2.68
CA ILE A 114 13.77 8.93 4.01
C ILE A 114 14.93 9.18 4.96
N GLU A 115 16.18 8.92 4.54
CA GLU A 115 17.36 9.19 5.35
C GLU A 115 17.44 10.67 5.76
N GLU A 116 17.25 11.58 4.83
CA GLU A 116 17.26 13.02 5.12
C GLU A 116 16.09 13.44 6.02
N LEU A 117 14.91 12.89 5.82
CA LEU A 117 13.75 13.13 6.68
C LEU A 117 13.98 12.63 8.10
N LYS A 118 14.54 11.44 8.28
CA LYS A 118 14.90 10.90 9.60
C LYS A 118 15.92 11.79 10.31
N ARG A 119 16.87 12.33 9.57
CA ARG A 119 17.89 13.24 10.11
C ARG A 119 17.31 14.57 10.57
N LYS A 120 16.40 15.16 9.77
CA LYS A 120 15.82 16.48 10.05
C LYS A 120 14.59 16.46 10.96
N TYR A 121 13.79 15.41 10.85
CA TYR A 121 12.48 15.28 11.49
C TYR A 121 12.38 13.92 12.20
N PRO A 122 13.13 13.67 13.28
CA PRO A 122 13.20 12.35 13.91
C PRO A 122 11.87 11.84 14.50
N ASP A 123 10.95 12.77 14.81
CA ASP A 123 9.64 12.45 15.36
C ASP A 123 8.55 12.29 14.28
N LEU A 124 8.93 12.37 13.01
CA LEU A 124 8.00 12.18 11.90
C LEU A 124 7.62 10.70 11.79
N THR A 125 6.33 10.44 11.55
CA THR A 125 5.83 9.11 11.21
C THR A 125 5.61 8.98 9.71
N ASN A 126 5.54 7.74 9.20
CA ASN A 126 5.28 7.47 7.77
C ASN A 126 6.29 8.15 6.82
N TYR A 127 7.58 7.96 7.07
CA TYR A 127 8.64 8.56 6.26
C TYR A 127 8.49 8.25 4.77
N ARG A 128 8.13 7.01 4.41
CA ARG A 128 7.93 6.59 3.02
C ARG A 128 6.85 7.43 2.34
N TRP A 129 5.69 7.60 2.96
CA TRP A 129 4.62 8.42 2.41
C TRP A 129 5.06 9.87 2.17
N HIS A 130 5.77 10.46 3.14
CA HIS A 130 6.31 11.82 3.00
C HIS A 130 7.34 11.91 1.87
N ALA A 131 8.21 10.90 1.71
CA ALA A 131 9.18 10.84 0.63
C ALA A 131 8.50 10.78 -0.75
N ILE A 132 7.46 9.95 -0.89
CA ILE A 132 6.66 9.87 -2.12
C ILE A 132 6.01 11.23 -2.42
N LYS A 133 5.41 11.88 -1.42
CA LYS A 133 4.79 13.20 -1.60
C LYS A 133 5.79 14.31 -1.97
N LEU A 134 7.02 14.23 -1.47
CA LEU A 134 8.10 15.14 -1.86
C LEU A 134 8.55 14.89 -3.31
N LEU A 135 8.61 13.64 -3.78
CA LEU A 135 8.87 13.31 -5.18
C LEU A 135 7.75 13.77 -6.12
N GLU A 136 6.50 13.68 -5.69
CA GLU A 136 5.32 14.22 -6.38
C GLU A 136 5.30 15.76 -6.35
N GLN A 137 6.20 16.40 -5.60
CA GLN A 137 6.21 17.85 -5.36
C GLN A 137 4.89 18.38 -4.80
N ASP A 138 4.26 17.61 -3.89
CA ASP A 138 3.05 18.05 -3.20
C ASP A 138 3.30 19.38 -2.49
N GLN A 139 2.46 20.38 -2.76
CA GLN A 139 2.67 21.76 -2.32
C GLN A 139 2.63 21.89 -0.80
N GLU A 140 1.73 21.19 -0.12
CA GLU A 140 1.58 21.29 1.34
C GLU A 140 2.73 20.59 2.06
N ILE A 141 3.11 19.40 1.57
CA ILE A 141 4.22 18.64 2.15
C ILE A 141 5.56 19.33 1.89
N THR A 142 5.78 19.85 0.69
CA THR A 142 7.02 20.58 0.35
C THR A 142 7.19 21.86 1.16
N LYS A 143 6.11 22.56 1.47
CA LYS A 143 6.15 23.74 2.35
C LYS A 143 6.49 23.40 3.79
N ARG A 144 5.98 22.25 4.27
CA ARG A 144 6.09 21.85 5.67
C ARG A 144 7.39 21.09 5.99
N TYR A 145 7.86 20.29 5.05
CA TYR A 145 9.03 19.43 5.19
C TYR A 145 10.05 19.73 4.09
N SER A 146 10.97 20.65 4.35
CA SER A 146 12.00 20.99 3.38
C SER A 146 13.16 19.99 3.44
N VAL A 147 13.45 19.34 2.32
CA VAL A 147 14.67 18.56 2.09
C VAL A 147 15.51 19.23 1.01
N ASN A 148 16.84 19.23 1.20
CA ASN A 148 17.75 19.81 0.24
C ASN A 148 18.50 18.71 -0.51
N LEU A 149 17.79 18.08 -1.46
CA LEU A 149 18.29 17.00 -2.30
C LEU A 149 18.00 17.29 -3.78
N PRO A 150 18.63 18.34 -4.37
CA PRO A 150 18.29 18.78 -5.73
C PRO A 150 18.62 17.77 -6.82
N THR A 151 19.53 16.83 -6.57
CA THR A 151 19.88 15.75 -7.50
C THR A 151 18.93 14.56 -7.40
N VAL A 152 18.18 14.45 -6.31
CA VAL A 152 17.19 13.39 -6.07
C VAL A 152 15.80 13.85 -6.51
N ILE A 153 15.40 15.05 -6.05
CA ILE A 153 14.14 15.70 -6.43
C ILE A 153 14.45 16.72 -7.55
N ASP A 154 14.92 16.21 -8.66
CA ASP A 154 15.36 16.99 -9.82
C ASP A 154 14.19 17.38 -10.73
N ARG A 155 13.05 16.72 -10.62
CA ARG A 155 11.79 17.02 -11.34
C ARG A 155 10.58 16.53 -10.55
N ASN A 156 9.38 16.78 -11.05
CA ASN A 156 8.15 16.20 -10.53
C ASN A 156 8.01 14.75 -11.03
N TYR A 157 7.81 13.81 -10.11
CA TYR A 157 7.65 12.36 -10.36
C TYR A 157 6.21 11.88 -10.25
N GLU A 158 5.23 12.78 -10.09
CA GLU A 158 3.81 12.41 -9.90
C GLU A 158 3.30 11.50 -11.01
N SER A 159 3.59 11.82 -12.28
CA SER A 159 3.15 11.01 -13.41
C SER A 159 3.78 9.61 -13.43
N ASP A 160 5.07 9.50 -13.08
CA ASP A 160 5.75 8.20 -13.02
C ASP A 160 5.14 7.34 -11.92
N ILE A 161 4.95 7.90 -10.74
CA ILE A 161 4.36 7.22 -9.57
C ILE A 161 2.92 6.78 -9.88
N ILE A 162 2.11 7.62 -10.52
CA ILE A 162 0.76 7.28 -10.95
C ILE A 162 0.77 6.12 -11.96
N ASN A 163 1.63 6.17 -12.95
CA ASN A 163 1.73 5.13 -13.98
C ASN A 163 2.13 3.79 -13.35
N GLU A 164 3.16 3.77 -12.51
CA GLU A 164 3.59 2.54 -11.83
C GLU A 164 2.50 1.95 -10.92
N LYS A 165 1.69 2.78 -10.26
CA LYS A 165 0.52 2.31 -9.51
C LYS A 165 -0.51 1.64 -10.42
N TYR A 166 -0.77 2.21 -11.59
CA TYR A 166 -1.70 1.59 -12.55
C TYR A 166 -1.14 0.33 -13.18
N ASP A 167 0.15 0.25 -13.43
CA ASP A 167 0.82 -0.95 -13.95
C ASP A 167 0.80 -2.09 -12.93
N PHE A 168 0.82 -1.76 -11.63
CA PHE A 168 0.70 -2.73 -10.54
C PHE A 168 -0.73 -3.30 -10.42
N ILE A 169 -1.78 -2.52 -10.69
CA ILE A 169 -3.19 -2.89 -10.60
C ILE A 169 -3.64 -3.79 -11.74
#